data_d02a6a490795a6bec69f87edc2b87fed
#
_entry.id   d02a6a490795a6bec69f87edc2b87fed
#
_cell.length_a   1.000
_cell.length_b   1.000
_cell.length_c   1.000
_cell.angle_alpha   90.00
_cell.angle_beta   90.00
_cell.angle_gamma   90.00
#
_symmetry.space_group_name_H-M   'P 1'
#
loop_
_entity.id
_entity.type
_entity.pdbx_description
1 polymer ?
#
loop_
_entity_poly.entity_id
_entity_poly.type
_entity_poly.pdbx_seq_one_letter_code
_entity_poly.pdbx_strand_id
1 'polypeptide(L)'
;MNRREFVASLAAAGIGTGIGFASQKKVLFEISLAQWSLHKAIFGKKMDAGDFPKVSKEEFGINAVEYVNQFYKEKKKDDGYVKELRKKCDDLNVKSVLIMCDGEGQLGDADEKKRKLAVENHYRWVEWAKTLGCHSIRVNAGSSGSYEEQMNRASDGLRMLSEWAGKMQINVIVENHGGLSSNGAWLAATIKKVGHPGCGTLPDFGNFRVSKDEEYDRYKGVLELMPYAKGVSAKTHDFDAKGNETKTDYRKMMKIVMDANYHGFVGIEYEGSKLSEPDGIRATKKLLETVRMEFAS
;
A
#
# COMPACT_ATOMS: atom_id res chain seq x y z
N MET A 1 -2.10 53.00 37.77
CA MET A 1 -1.06 51.97 37.47
C MET A 1 -1.16 51.62 35.99
N ASN A 2 -0.15 52.07 35.24
CA ASN A 2 -0.16 52.05 33.76
C ASN A 2 0.45 50.74 33.25
N ARG A 3 -0.07 50.26 32.15
CA ARG A 3 0.31 48.98 31.49
C ARG A 3 1.82 48.87 31.11
N ARG A 4 2.63 49.89 31.37
CA ARG A 4 4.06 49.92 31.08
C ARG A 4 4.96 49.45 32.24
N GLU A 5 4.44 49.28 33.45
CA GLU A 5 5.25 48.90 34.64
C GLU A 5 5.22 47.38 34.94
N PHE A 6 4.44 46.61 34.19
CA PHE A 6 4.36 45.14 34.35
C PHE A 6 5.36 44.34 33.51
N VAL A 7 6.13 44.97 32.66
CA VAL A 7 7.08 44.29 31.75
C VAL A 7 8.54 44.34 32.26
N ALA A 8 8.82 45.01 33.35
CA ALA A 8 10.22 45.27 33.81
C ALA A 8 10.70 44.39 34.98
N SER A 9 10.00 43.32 35.36
CA SER A 9 10.39 42.51 36.53
C SER A 9 10.52 40.98 36.28
N LEU A 10 10.87 40.55 35.07
CA LEU A 10 11.12 39.13 34.73
C LEU A 10 12.42 38.97 33.92
N ALA A 11 13.47 39.62 34.37
CA ALA A 11 14.82 39.44 33.85
C ALA A 11 15.79 39.24 35.00
N ALA A 12 15.89 38.03 35.55
CA ALA A 12 17.08 37.46 36.24
C ALA A 12 16.71 36.19 37.00
N ALA A 13 16.67 35.04 36.33
CA ALA A 13 17.04 33.73 36.90
C ALA A 13 17.19 32.73 35.72
N GLY A 14 18.21 32.95 34.94
CA GLY A 14 18.63 32.01 33.89
C GLY A 14 19.41 30.86 34.52
N ILE A 15 18.74 29.75 34.86
CA ILE A 15 19.41 28.47 34.95
C ILE A 15 19.00 27.72 33.69
N GLY A 16 19.89 27.73 32.72
CA GLY A 16 19.76 26.99 31.46
C GLY A 16 19.82 25.52 31.70
N THR A 17 18.67 24.86 31.91
CA THR A 17 18.53 23.44 31.58
C THR A 17 18.22 23.38 30.10
N GLY A 18 19.25 23.21 29.28
CA GLY A 18 19.12 22.84 27.88
C GLY A 18 18.40 21.51 27.80
N ILE A 19 17.07 21.53 27.73
CA ILE A 19 16.30 20.41 27.26
C ILE A 19 16.64 20.31 25.77
N GLY A 20 17.66 19.53 25.47
CA GLY A 20 17.96 19.11 24.12
C GLY A 20 16.71 18.40 23.58
N PHE A 21 15.92 19.09 22.76
CA PHE A 21 14.99 18.42 21.90
C PHE A 21 15.83 17.49 21.01
N ALA A 22 15.91 16.22 21.44
CA ALA A 22 16.42 15.20 20.56
C ALA A 22 15.53 15.26 19.31
N SER A 23 16.07 15.76 18.23
CA SER A 23 15.42 15.70 16.92
C SER A 23 15.02 14.26 16.70
N GLN A 24 13.73 13.95 16.80
CA GLN A 24 13.25 12.63 16.42
C GLN A 24 13.68 12.43 14.97
N LYS A 25 14.65 11.54 14.74
CA LYS A 25 15.05 11.17 13.38
C LYS A 25 13.77 10.77 12.65
N LYS A 26 13.42 11.53 11.61
CA LYS A 26 12.23 11.27 10.79
C LYS A 26 12.35 9.85 10.26
N VAL A 27 11.37 9.00 10.58
CA VAL A 27 11.35 7.63 10.08
C VAL A 27 11.28 7.69 8.56
N LEU A 28 12.23 7.06 7.87
CA LEU A 28 12.35 7.15 6.41
C LEU A 28 11.11 6.59 5.72
N PHE A 29 10.59 5.46 6.21
CA PHE A 29 9.32 4.83 5.80
C PHE A 29 8.84 3.91 6.91
N GLU A 30 7.55 3.62 6.92
CA GLU A 30 6.93 2.65 7.83
C GLU A 30 6.77 1.29 7.12
N ILE A 31 6.73 0.20 7.90
CA ILE A 31 6.53 -1.16 7.36
C ILE A 31 5.11 -1.60 7.68
N SER A 32 4.39 -2.07 6.68
CA SER A 32 3.12 -2.77 6.79
C SER A 32 3.25 -4.23 6.34
N LEU A 33 2.25 -5.04 6.66
CA LEU A 33 2.14 -6.42 6.20
C LEU A 33 0.92 -6.57 5.29
N ALA A 34 1.15 -7.04 4.06
CA ALA A 34 0.08 -7.44 3.15
C ALA A 34 -0.43 -8.83 3.55
N GLN A 35 -1.75 -8.95 3.71
CA GLN A 35 -2.42 -10.19 4.09
C GLN A 35 -2.19 -11.32 3.08
N TRP A 36 -1.92 -10.97 1.82
CA TRP A 36 -1.55 -11.95 0.80
C TRP A 36 -0.32 -12.77 1.16
N SER A 37 0.61 -12.23 1.95
CA SER A 37 1.77 -12.97 2.47
C SER A 37 1.40 -14.22 3.30
N LEU A 38 0.14 -14.35 3.76
CA LEU A 38 -0.40 -15.47 4.52
C LEU A 38 -1.53 -16.20 3.77
N HIS A 39 -1.59 -16.04 2.43
CA HIS A 39 -2.70 -16.57 1.62
C HIS A 39 -2.83 -18.09 1.70
N LYS A 40 -1.72 -18.83 1.77
CA LYS A 40 -1.74 -20.30 1.87
C LYS A 40 -2.32 -20.75 3.21
N ALA A 41 -1.96 -20.08 4.29
CA ALA A 41 -2.49 -20.36 5.63
C ALA A 41 -4.00 -20.08 5.70
N ILE A 42 -4.45 -18.96 5.11
CA ILE A 42 -5.86 -18.54 5.14
C ILE A 42 -6.70 -19.45 4.22
N PHE A 43 -6.32 -19.66 2.96
CA PHE A 43 -7.03 -20.55 2.05
C PHE A 43 -7.02 -22.00 2.55
N GLY A 44 -5.93 -22.41 3.18
CA GLY A 44 -5.80 -23.71 3.82
C GLY A 44 -6.56 -23.85 5.15
N LYS A 45 -7.31 -22.82 5.57
CA LYS A 45 -8.08 -22.76 6.84
C LYS A 45 -7.24 -23.05 8.09
N LYS A 46 -5.94 -22.76 8.02
CA LYS A 46 -5.01 -22.83 9.17
C LYS A 46 -5.01 -21.55 9.99
N MET A 47 -5.56 -20.47 9.42
CA MET A 47 -5.67 -19.15 10.02
C MET A 47 -7.00 -18.53 9.60
N ASP A 48 -7.72 -17.90 10.54
CA ASP A 48 -8.87 -17.05 10.23
C ASP A 48 -8.40 -15.69 9.72
N ALA A 49 -9.03 -15.19 8.65
CA ALA A 49 -8.69 -13.89 8.07
C ALA A 49 -8.88 -12.73 9.05
N GLY A 50 -9.85 -12.84 9.96
CA GLY A 50 -10.12 -11.84 11.01
C GLY A 50 -9.08 -11.81 12.13
N ASP A 51 -8.18 -12.79 12.20
CA ASP A 51 -7.07 -12.79 13.17
C ASP A 51 -5.79 -12.13 12.62
N PHE A 52 -5.81 -11.74 11.35
CA PHE A 52 -4.66 -11.16 10.69
C PHE A 52 -4.00 -9.96 11.42
N PRO A 53 -4.74 -8.97 11.96
CA PRO A 53 -4.12 -7.88 12.72
C PRO A 53 -3.37 -8.36 13.96
N LYS A 54 -3.91 -9.37 14.67
CA LYS A 54 -3.28 -9.98 15.84
C LYS A 54 -2.00 -10.72 15.45
N VAL A 55 -2.06 -11.57 14.43
CA VAL A 55 -0.91 -12.31 13.90
C VAL A 55 0.19 -11.36 13.42
N SER A 56 -0.16 -10.29 12.70
CA SER A 56 0.79 -9.28 12.26
C SER A 56 1.57 -8.67 13.41
N LYS A 57 0.88 -8.32 14.49
CA LYS A 57 1.50 -7.73 15.67
C LYS A 57 2.29 -8.73 16.51
N GLU A 58 1.65 -9.84 16.89
CA GLU A 58 2.22 -10.76 17.87
C GLU A 58 3.34 -11.64 17.29
N GLU A 59 3.22 -12.08 16.03
CA GLU A 59 4.23 -12.96 15.43
C GLU A 59 5.34 -12.22 14.70
N PHE A 60 5.03 -11.04 14.12
CA PHE A 60 5.98 -10.32 13.29
C PHE A 60 6.38 -8.95 13.86
N GLY A 61 5.71 -8.46 14.89
CA GLY A 61 5.96 -7.12 15.44
C GLY A 61 5.67 -6.02 14.42
N ILE A 62 4.67 -6.21 13.55
CA ILE A 62 4.26 -5.24 12.53
C ILE A 62 2.90 -4.67 12.94
N ASN A 63 2.83 -3.35 13.16
CA ASN A 63 1.66 -2.65 13.66
C ASN A 63 0.84 -1.95 12.55
N ALA A 64 1.00 -2.35 11.30
CA ALA A 64 0.24 -1.84 10.17
C ALA A 64 -0.07 -2.97 9.19
N VAL A 65 -1.32 -3.02 8.70
CA VAL A 65 -1.83 -4.15 7.91
C VAL A 65 -2.55 -3.70 6.66
N GLU A 66 -2.44 -4.51 5.60
CA GLU A 66 -3.08 -4.32 4.31
C GLU A 66 -3.93 -5.55 4.00
N TYR A 67 -5.24 -5.35 3.90
CA TYR A 67 -6.20 -6.45 3.74
C TYR A 67 -6.32 -6.90 2.28
N VAL A 68 -6.87 -8.11 2.07
CA VAL A 68 -7.25 -8.65 0.75
C VAL A 68 -8.73 -9.02 0.77
N ASN A 69 -9.50 -8.40 -0.08
CA ASN A 69 -10.96 -8.56 -0.14
C ASN A 69 -11.43 -9.99 -0.34
N GLN A 70 -10.62 -10.80 -1.02
CA GLN A 70 -10.96 -12.20 -1.33
C GLN A 70 -11.21 -13.04 -0.08
N PHE A 71 -10.53 -12.72 1.03
CA PHE A 71 -10.69 -13.44 2.30
C PHE A 71 -11.97 -13.05 3.05
N TYR A 72 -12.66 -12.00 2.61
CA TYR A 72 -13.86 -11.44 3.25
C TYR A 72 -15.10 -11.42 2.35
N LYS A 73 -15.09 -12.10 1.19
CA LYS A 73 -16.19 -12.08 0.23
C LYS A 73 -17.53 -12.49 0.84
N GLU A 74 -17.54 -13.52 1.69
CA GLU A 74 -18.74 -13.98 2.38
C GLU A 74 -19.24 -12.96 3.44
N LYS A 75 -18.36 -12.10 3.94
CA LYS A 75 -18.65 -11.05 4.91
C LYS A 75 -18.88 -9.68 4.26
N LYS A 76 -18.80 -9.57 2.95
CA LYS A 76 -18.87 -8.30 2.20
C LYS A 76 -20.07 -7.41 2.60
N LYS A 77 -21.22 -8.01 2.96
CA LYS A 77 -22.44 -7.29 3.35
C LYS A 77 -22.63 -7.19 4.88
N ASP A 78 -21.68 -7.64 5.67
CA ASP A 78 -21.79 -7.68 7.13
C ASP A 78 -21.11 -6.44 7.75
N ASP A 79 -21.94 -5.44 8.10
CA ASP A 79 -21.46 -4.21 8.75
C ASP A 79 -20.99 -4.44 10.19
N GLY A 80 -21.52 -5.45 10.86
CA GLY A 80 -21.10 -5.85 12.20
C GLY A 80 -19.67 -6.36 12.18
N TYR A 81 -19.40 -7.27 11.26
CA TYR A 81 -18.07 -7.88 11.11
C TYR A 81 -16.95 -6.84 10.88
N VAL A 82 -17.15 -5.90 9.96
CA VAL A 82 -16.11 -4.87 9.69
C VAL A 82 -15.88 -3.94 10.88
N LYS A 83 -16.94 -3.62 11.66
CA LYS A 83 -16.81 -2.83 12.89
C LYS A 83 -16.06 -3.60 13.98
N GLU A 84 -16.31 -4.90 14.13
CA GLU A 84 -15.57 -5.77 15.05
C GLU A 84 -14.10 -5.89 14.66
N LEU A 85 -13.81 -6.03 13.35
CA LEU A 85 -12.44 -6.05 12.84
C LEU A 85 -11.72 -4.72 13.11
N ARG A 86 -12.42 -3.58 12.94
CA ARG A 86 -11.90 -2.26 13.31
C ARG A 86 -11.59 -2.19 14.80
N LYS A 87 -12.53 -2.60 15.65
CA LYS A 87 -12.33 -2.62 17.11
C LYS A 87 -11.13 -3.48 17.50
N LYS A 88 -10.97 -4.67 16.89
CA LYS A 88 -9.80 -5.54 17.11
C LYS A 88 -8.50 -4.80 16.79
N CYS A 89 -8.45 -4.04 15.69
CA CYS A 89 -7.27 -3.24 15.34
C CYS A 89 -6.99 -2.14 16.37
N ASP A 90 -8.03 -1.45 16.83
CA ASP A 90 -7.90 -0.38 17.82
C ASP A 90 -7.42 -0.93 19.17
N ASP A 91 -8.00 -2.04 19.66
CA ASP A 91 -7.58 -2.72 20.90
C ASP A 91 -6.11 -3.19 20.83
N LEU A 92 -5.66 -3.60 19.64
CA LEU A 92 -4.29 -4.04 19.40
C LEU A 92 -3.34 -2.89 19.07
N ASN A 93 -3.81 -1.66 18.89
CA ASN A 93 -3.02 -0.55 18.32
C ASN A 93 -2.34 -0.95 16.99
N VAL A 94 -3.11 -1.54 16.08
CA VAL A 94 -2.69 -1.91 14.72
C VAL A 94 -3.40 -1.01 13.74
N LYS A 95 -2.65 -0.37 12.85
CA LYS A 95 -3.18 0.53 11.83
C LYS A 95 -3.63 -0.24 10.59
N SER A 96 -4.85 -0.01 10.15
CA SER A 96 -5.34 -0.46 8.85
C SER A 96 -4.87 0.52 7.76
N VAL A 97 -4.19 0.04 6.72
CA VAL A 97 -3.54 0.87 5.70
C VAL A 97 -4.39 0.94 4.43
N LEU A 98 -4.71 -0.20 3.86
CA LEU A 98 -5.50 -0.32 2.63
C LEU A 98 -6.22 -1.67 2.53
N ILE A 99 -7.12 -1.78 1.55
CA ILE A 99 -7.73 -3.06 1.13
C ILE A 99 -7.35 -3.31 -0.34
N MET A 100 -6.74 -4.45 -0.63
CA MET A 100 -6.51 -4.95 -1.99
C MET A 100 -7.80 -5.56 -2.52
N CYS A 101 -8.29 -5.07 -3.66
CA CYS A 101 -9.55 -5.50 -4.27
C CYS A 101 -9.29 -6.27 -5.55
N ASP A 102 -9.55 -7.58 -5.51
CA ASP A 102 -9.45 -8.48 -6.65
C ASP A 102 -10.78 -9.16 -6.95
N GLY A 103 -11.02 -9.47 -8.22
CA GLY A 103 -12.20 -10.22 -8.65
C GLY A 103 -13.51 -9.44 -8.63
N GLU A 104 -13.45 -8.11 -8.66
CA GLU A 104 -14.64 -7.22 -8.69
C GLU A 104 -14.98 -6.75 -10.13
N GLY A 105 -14.38 -7.34 -11.16
CA GLY A 105 -14.52 -6.97 -12.57
C GLY A 105 -13.39 -6.05 -13.05
N GLN A 106 -13.35 -5.81 -14.36
CA GLN A 106 -12.30 -4.98 -14.97
C GLN A 106 -12.73 -3.51 -15.04
N LEU A 107 -11.99 -2.64 -14.36
CA LEU A 107 -12.25 -1.19 -14.40
C LEU A 107 -12.01 -0.57 -15.78
N GLY A 108 -11.33 -1.28 -16.67
CA GLY A 108 -11.14 -0.90 -18.07
C GLY A 108 -11.91 -1.80 -19.06
N ASP A 109 -13.00 -2.47 -18.65
CA ASP A 109 -13.75 -3.36 -19.54
C ASP A 109 -14.19 -2.64 -20.82
N ALA A 110 -14.08 -3.33 -21.96
CA ALA A 110 -14.49 -2.79 -23.25
C ALA A 110 -16.00 -2.50 -23.32
N ASP A 111 -16.79 -3.33 -22.65
CA ASP A 111 -18.23 -3.11 -22.47
C ASP A 111 -18.46 -2.07 -21.36
N GLU A 112 -19.09 -0.95 -21.70
CA GLU A 112 -19.36 0.13 -20.75
C GLU A 112 -20.24 -0.31 -19.57
N LYS A 113 -21.21 -1.20 -19.80
CA LYS A 113 -22.09 -1.70 -18.72
C LYS A 113 -21.29 -2.55 -17.72
N LYS A 114 -20.40 -3.41 -18.23
CA LYS A 114 -19.51 -4.22 -17.39
C LYS A 114 -18.50 -3.35 -16.63
N ARG A 115 -17.96 -2.31 -17.30
CA ARG A 115 -17.06 -1.35 -16.67
C ARG A 115 -17.74 -0.59 -15.52
N LYS A 116 -18.98 -0.11 -15.73
CA LYS A 116 -19.79 0.53 -14.67
C LYS A 116 -20.09 -0.44 -13.53
N LEU A 117 -20.47 -1.67 -13.84
CA LEU A 117 -20.71 -2.69 -12.81
C LEU A 117 -19.44 -3.00 -12.01
N ALA A 118 -18.28 -3.07 -12.67
CA ALA A 118 -17.01 -3.23 -11.97
C ALA A 118 -16.76 -2.07 -11.00
N VAL A 119 -17.02 -0.82 -11.39
CA VAL A 119 -16.94 0.35 -10.49
C VAL A 119 -17.86 0.18 -9.29
N GLU A 120 -19.13 -0.18 -9.49
CA GLU A 120 -20.13 -0.38 -8.43
C GLU A 120 -19.73 -1.52 -7.47
N ASN A 121 -19.15 -2.60 -8.00
CA ASN A 121 -18.67 -3.71 -7.19
C ASN A 121 -17.59 -3.31 -6.18
N HIS A 122 -16.81 -2.28 -6.46
CA HIS A 122 -15.78 -1.75 -5.56
C HIS A 122 -16.35 -0.85 -4.45
N TYR A 123 -17.57 -0.30 -4.59
CA TYR A 123 -18.14 0.66 -3.61
C TYR A 123 -18.12 0.10 -2.19
N ARG A 124 -18.52 -1.14 -2.04
CA ARG A 124 -18.56 -1.79 -0.73
C ARG A 124 -17.18 -1.89 -0.07
N TRP A 125 -16.13 -2.08 -0.84
CA TRP A 125 -14.78 -2.12 -0.30
C TRP A 125 -14.25 -0.74 0.08
N VAL A 126 -14.70 0.31 -0.59
CA VAL A 126 -14.45 1.70 -0.16
C VAL A 126 -15.14 1.98 1.18
N GLU A 127 -16.39 1.53 1.37
CA GLU A 127 -17.12 1.65 2.65
C GLU A 127 -16.38 0.89 3.78
N TRP A 128 -15.91 -0.32 3.50
CA TRP A 128 -15.07 -1.08 4.43
C TRP A 128 -13.78 -0.34 4.76
N ALA A 129 -13.08 0.17 3.75
CA ALA A 129 -11.85 0.94 3.94
C ALA A 129 -12.09 2.16 4.84
N LYS A 130 -13.21 2.88 4.64
CA LYS A 130 -13.62 3.98 5.51
C LYS A 130 -13.85 3.53 6.95
N THR A 131 -14.57 2.44 7.15
CA THR A 131 -14.87 1.89 8.49
C THR A 131 -13.61 1.43 9.20
N LEU A 132 -12.70 0.76 8.50
CA LEU A 132 -11.42 0.29 9.03
C LEU A 132 -10.42 1.42 9.29
N GLY A 133 -10.65 2.62 8.71
CA GLY A 133 -9.71 3.73 8.79
C GLY A 133 -8.52 3.61 7.84
N CYS A 134 -8.67 2.84 6.77
CA CYS A 134 -7.71 2.78 5.67
C CYS A 134 -7.66 4.12 4.92
N HIS A 135 -6.54 4.42 4.30
CA HIS A 135 -6.43 5.61 3.44
C HIS A 135 -6.75 5.32 1.97
N SER A 136 -6.77 4.04 1.55
CA SER A 136 -6.93 3.65 0.15
C SER A 136 -7.63 2.30 0.00
N ILE A 137 -8.18 2.07 -1.19
CA ILE A 137 -8.31 0.73 -1.76
C ILE A 137 -7.29 0.56 -2.90
N ARG A 138 -6.69 -0.63 -3.03
CA ARG A 138 -5.88 -0.99 -4.19
C ARG A 138 -6.74 -1.76 -5.19
N VAL A 139 -6.65 -1.38 -6.45
CA VAL A 139 -7.41 -1.98 -7.56
C VAL A 139 -6.51 -2.33 -8.73
N ASN A 140 -7.05 -3.08 -9.69
CA ASN A 140 -6.37 -3.43 -10.94
C ASN A 140 -6.91 -2.58 -12.11
N ALA A 141 -6.04 -2.19 -13.04
CA ALA A 141 -6.41 -1.47 -14.27
C ALA A 141 -6.61 -2.43 -15.47
N GLY A 142 -7.25 -3.58 -15.23
CA GLY A 142 -7.48 -4.60 -16.24
C GLY A 142 -8.36 -4.07 -17.38
N SER A 143 -7.95 -4.36 -18.63
CA SER A 143 -8.64 -3.99 -19.86
C SER A 143 -8.25 -4.93 -21.01
N SER A 144 -8.73 -4.66 -22.24
CA SER A 144 -8.41 -5.40 -23.45
C SER A 144 -8.34 -4.46 -24.66
N GLY A 145 -7.77 -4.91 -25.79
CA GLY A 145 -7.61 -4.12 -27.01
C GLY A 145 -6.22 -3.48 -27.11
N SER A 146 -6.11 -2.43 -27.93
CA SER A 146 -4.85 -1.72 -28.14
C SER A 146 -4.36 -0.96 -26.89
N TYR A 147 -3.11 -0.57 -26.90
CA TYR A 147 -2.47 0.23 -25.84
C TYR A 147 -3.31 1.48 -25.47
N GLU A 148 -3.78 2.20 -26.48
CA GLU A 148 -4.55 3.44 -26.27
C GLU A 148 -5.99 3.17 -25.84
N GLU A 149 -6.65 2.16 -26.41
CA GLU A 149 -8.00 1.77 -26.00
C GLU A 149 -8.04 1.33 -24.52
N GLN A 150 -7.08 0.50 -24.10
CA GLN A 150 -6.98 0.09 -22.71
C GLN A 150 -6.76 1.28 -21.77
N MET A 151 -5.86 2.21 -22.14
CA MET A 151 -5.62 3.43 -21.35
C MET A 151 -6.90 4.28 -21.23
N ASN A 152 -7.64 4.47 -22.32
CA ASN A 152 -8.85 5.27 -22.31
C ASN A 152 -9.92 4.66 -21.40
N ARG A 153 -10.17 3.35 -21.53
CA ARG A 153 -11.17 2.63 -20.73
C ARG A 153 -10.79 2.52 -19.27
N ALA A 154 -9.53 2.19 -18.96
CA ALA A 154 -9.05 2.12 -17.58
C ALA A 154 -9.13 3.49 -16.91
N SER A 155 -8.73 4.56 -17.61
CA SER A 155 -8.85 5.93 -17.08
C SER A 155 -10.29 6.33 -16.78
N ASP A 156 -11.24 5.89 -17.62
CA ASP A 156 -12.67 6.16 -17.41
C ASP A 156 -13.20 5.47 -16.14
N GLY A 157 -12.99 4.15 -16.00
CA GLY A 157 -13.45 3.42 -14.81
C GLY A 157 -12.76 3.86 -13.52
N LEU A 158 -11.45 4.12 -13.58
CA LEU A 158 -10.70 4.63 -12.43
C LEU A 158 -11.19 6.02 -12.00
N ARG A 159 -11.55 6.90 -12.97
CA ARG A 159 -12.10 8.23 -12.67
C ARG A 159 -13.44 8.10 -11.95
N MET A 160 -14.39 7.31 -12.50
CA MET A 160 -15.69 7.08 -11.87
C MET A 160 -15.54 6.57 -10.44
N LEU A 161 -14.67 5.60 -10.22
CA LEU A 161 -14.43 5.04 -8.88
C LEU A 161 -13.78 6.06 -7.95
N SER A 162 -12.81 6.84 -8.44
CA SER A 162 -12.10 7.85 -7.63
C SER A 162 -13.00 9.01 -7.22
N GLU A 163 -13.91 9.46 -8.10
CA GLU A 163 -14.91 10.48 -7.79
C GLU A 163 -15.88 10.01 -6.70
N TRP A 164 -16.27 8.73 -6.75
CA TRP A 164 -17.13 8.16 -5.71
C TRP A 164 -16.40 7.96 -4.39
N ALA A 165 -15.22 7.35 -4.41
CA ALA A 165 -14.39 7.08 -3.24
C ALA A 165 -13.90 8.38 -2.55
N GLY A 166 -13.66 9.43 -3.35
CA GLY A 166 -13.26 10.74 -2.85
C GLY A 166 -14.27 11.38 -1.90
N LYS A 167 -15.58 11.08 -2.05
CA LYS A 167 -16.63 11.53 -1.12
C LYS A 167 -16.43 10.98 0.30
N MET A 168 -15.75 9.85 0.41
CA MET A 168 -15.38 9.20 1.68
C MET A 168 -13.94 9.46 2.10
N GLN A 169 -13.20 10.26 1.33
CA GLN A 169 -11.76 10.52 1.54
C GLN A 169 -10.90 9.24 1.43
N ILE A 170 -11.31 8.30 0.58
CA ILE A 170 -10.55 7.09 0.28
C ILE A 170 -9.90 7.25 -1.10
N ASN A 171 -8.60 6.97 -1.17
CA ASN A 171 -7.91 6.96 -2.46
C ASN A 171 -8.16 5.64 -3.20
N VAL A 172 -8.09 5.70 -4.52
CA VAL A 172 -8.07 4.56 -5.42
C VAL A 172 -6.67 4.44 -6.00
N ILE A 173 -5.94 3.41 -5.63
CA ILE A 173 -4.56 3.23 -6.06
C ILE A 173 -4.43 1.98 -6.92
N VAL A 174 -3.66 2.06 -7.99
CA VAL A 174 -3.49 0.97 -8.95
C VAL A 174 -2.13 0.32 -8.74
N GLU A 175 -2.14 -0.99 -8.61
CA GLU A 175 -0.93 -1.79 -8.64
C GLU A 175 -0.54 -2.16 -10.06
N ASN A 176 0.75 -2.18 -10.38
CA ASN A 176 1.27 -2.85 -11.55
C ASN A 176 1.10 -4.37 -11.37
N HIS A 177 0.05 -4.95 -11.97
CA HIS A 177 -0.38 -6.34 -11.70
C HIS A 177 -0.79 -7.08 -12.98
N GLY A 178 0.16 -7.28 -13.89
CA GLY A 178 -0.03 -7.99 -15.15
C GLY A 178 -0.60 -7.14 -16.29
N GLY A 179 -0.40 -7.59 -17.52
CA GLY A 179 -0.81 -6.87 -18.72
C GLY A 179 -0.15 -5.50 -18.82
N LEU A 180 -0.80 -4.56 -19.48
CA LEU A 180 -0.26 -3.21 -19.63
C LEU A 180 -0.08 -2.46 -18.32
N SER A 181 -0.77 -2.83 -17.23
CA SER A 181 -0.49 -2.23 -15.92
C SER A 181 0.92 -2.52 -15.40
N SER A 182 1.56 -3.61 -15.88
CA SER A 182 2.97 -3.93 -15.59
C SER A 182 3.97 -3.12 -16.44
N ASN A 183 3.51 -2.29 -17.38
CA ASN A 183 4.33 -1.30 -18.07
C ASN A 183 4.22 0.03 -17.32
N GLY A 184 5.30 0.44 -16.62
CA GLY A 184 5.30 1.63 -15.78
C GLY A 184 4.89 2.90 -16.52
N ALA A 185 5.39 3.11 -17.73
CA ALA A 185 5.02 4.27 -18.54
C ALA A 185 3.52 4.29 -18.90
N TRP A 186 2.94 3.12 -19.23
CA TRP A 186 1.50 3.02 -19.51
C TRP A 186 0.67 3.35 -18.27
N LEU A 187 1.02 2.76 -17.13
CA LEU A 187 0.27 2.97 -15.91
C LEU A 187 0.39 4.42 -15.41
N ALA A 188 1.58 5.01 -15.43
CA ALA A 188 1.79 6.41 -15.07
C ALA A 188 0.97 7.35 -15.98
N ALA A 189 0.97 7.10 -17.31
CA ALA A 189 0.16 7.87 -18.26
C ALA A 189 -1.35 7.69 -18.01
N THR A 190 -1.79 6.47 -17.66
CA THR A 190 -3.17 6.17 -17.30
C THR A 190 -3.61 6.96 -16.08
N ILE A 191 -2.81 6.95 -15.00
CA ILE A 191 -3.10 7.74 -13.77
C ILE A 191 -3.13 9.24 -14.06
N LYS A 192 -2.16 9.73 -14.83
CA LYS A 192 -2.14 11.13 -15.27
C LYS A 192 -3.41 11.51 -16.05
N LYS A 193 -3.89 10.60 -16.92
CA LYS A 193 -5.13 10.80 -17.72
C LYS A 193 -6.39 10.78 -16.83
N VAL A 194 -6.42 9.99 -15.74
CA VAL A 194 -7.51 10.05 -14.75
C VAL A 194 -7.65 11.45 -14.18
N GLY A 195 -6.55 12.12 -13.83
CA GLY A 195 -6.54 13.52 -13.41
C GLY A 195 -7.28 13.78 -12.09
N HIS A 196 -7.47 12.77 -11.23
CA HIS A 196 -8.14 12.91 -9.94
C HIS A 196 -7.12 12.82 -8.80
N PRO A 197 -7.09 13.74 -7.82
CA PRO A 197 -6.06 13.76 -6.77
C PRO A 197 -6.12 12.55 -5.84
N GLY A 198 -7.27 11.90 -5.72
CA GLY A 198 -7.46 10.65 -4.99
C GLY A 198 -7.05 9.41 -5.78
N CYS A 199 -6.70 9.52 -7.07
CA CYS A 199 -6.19 8.40 -7.85
C CYS A 199 -4.65 8.38 -7.80
N GLY A 200 -4.06 7.18 -7.66
CA GLY A 200 -2.61 7.04 -7.57
C GLY A 200 -2.14 5.63 -7.89
N THR A 201 -0.91 5.32 -7.51
CA THR A 201 -0.30 3.99 -7.72
C THR A 201 0.06 3.32 -6.39
N LEU A 202 0.16 2.00 -6.43
CA LEU A 202 0.85 1.14 -5.48
C LEU A 202 1.96 0.43 -6.27
N PRO A 203 3.16 1.02 -6.43
CA PRO A 203 4.27 0.35 -7.11
C PRO A 203 4.64 -0.95 -6.39
N ASP A 204 4.50 -2.08 -7.09
CA ASP A 204 4.96 -3.40 -6.65
C ASP A 204 6.32 -3.71 -7.26
N PHE A 205 7.25 -4.25 -6.45
CA PHE A 205 8.63 -4.48 -6.88
C PHE A 205 8.82 -5.69 -7.79
N GLY A 206 7.82 -6.56 -7.92
CA GLY A 206 7.91 -7.83 -8.65
C GLY A 206 7.02 -7.96 -9.89
N ASN A 207 5.91 -7.25 -9.94
CA ASN A 207 4.85 -7.44 -10.93
C ASN A 207 5.10 -6.67 -12.25
N PHE A 208 6.19 -6.97 -12.96
CA PHE A 208 6.56 -6.28 -14.21
C PHE A 208 6.42 -7.12 -15.48
N ARG A 209 5.69 -8.24 -15.41
CA ARG A 209 5.40 -9.07 -16.59
C ARG A 209 4.20 -8.51 -17.36
N VAL A 210 4.47 -7.90 -18.51
CA VAL A 210 3.46 -7.32 -19.40
C VAL A 210 2.75 -8.41 -20.23
N SER A 211 3.51 -9.38 -20.73
CA SER A 211 3.00 -10.53 -21.47
C SER A 211 3.82 -11.78 -21.18
N LYS A 212 3.51 -12.89 -21.87
CA LYS A 212 4.32 -14.12 -21.76
C LYS A 212 5.77 -13.88 -22.15
N ASP A 213 6.00 -13.02 -23.13
CA ASP A 213 7.29 -12.79 -23.79
C ASP A 213 7.89 -11.41 -23.47
N GLU A 214 7.21 -10.60 -22.63
CA GLU A 214 7.64 -9.24 -22.32
C GLU A 214 7.65 -9.00 -20.79
N GLU A 215 8.83 -8.64 -20.27
CA GLU A 215 8.99 -8.15 -18.90
C GLU A 215 9.54 -6.71 -18.96
N TYR A 216 8.86 -5.80 -18.25
CA TYR A 216 9.29 -4.40 -18.14
C TYR A 216 10.40 -4.27 -17.09
N ASP A 217 11.34 -3.36 -17.31
CA ASP A 217 12.38 -3.09 -16.29
C ASP A 217 11.74 -2.58 -15.00
N ARG A 218 11.89 -3.34 -13.90
CA ARG A 218 11.24 -3.06 -12.62
C ARG A 218 11.72 -1.77 -11.97
N TYR A 219 12.99 -1.42 -12.14
CA TYR A 219 13.53 -0.19 -11.55
C TYR A 219 13.04 1.04 -12.30
N LYS A 220 13.02 0.97 -13.63
CA LYS A 220 12.40 1.98 -14.49
C LYS A 220 10.92 2.12 -14.18
N GLY A 221 10.20 0.99 -14.08
CA GLY A 221 8.76 1.00 -13.80
C GLY A 221 8.45 1.63 -12.45
N VAL A 222 9.13 1.26 -11.38
CA VAL A 222 8.94 1.89 -10.06
C VAL A 222 9.26 3.38 -10.13
N LEU A 223 10.37 3.78 -10.77
CA LEU A 223 10.72 5.20 -10.94
C LEU A 223 9.59 6.00 -11.62
N GLU A 224 8.96 5.44 -12.65
CA GLU A 224 7.85 6.08 -13.39
C GLU A 224 6.56 6.15 -12.57
N LEU A 225 6.34 5.20 -11.65
CA LEU A 225 5.13 5.13 -10.82
C LEU A 225 5.22 5.95 -9.54
N MET A 226 6.43 6.14 -8.98
CA MET A 226 6.62 6.83 -7.71
C MET A 226 6.02 8.26 -7.62
N PRO A 227 5.99 9.09 -8.69
CA PRO A 227 5.33 10.41 -8.64
C PRO A 227 3.84 10.36 -8.27
N TYR A 228 3.19 9.21 -8.44
CA TYR A 228 1.77 8.98 -8.15
C TYR A 228 1.56 8.05 -6.94
N ALA A 229 2.62 7.57 -6.31
CA ALA A 229 2.54 6.55 -5.27
C ALA A 229 1.84 7.07 -4.00
N LYS A 230 0.91 6.26 -3.49
CA LYS A 230 0.24 6.45 -2.19
C LYS A 230 0.43 5.25 -1.27
N GLY A 231 1.09 4.21 -1.73
CA GLY A 231 1.55 3.02 -1.05
C GLY A 231 2.66 2.39 -1.89
N VAL A 232 3.40 1.44 -1.34
CA VAL A 232 4.45 0.67 -2.03
C VAL A 232 4.36 -0.78 -1.59
N SER A 233 4.38 -1.73 -2.53
CA SER A 233 4.42 -3.17 -2.26
C SER A 233 5.84 -3.71 -2.42
N ALA A 234 6.44 -4.10 -1.31
CA ALA A 234 7.75 -4.74 -1.25
C ALA A 234 7.62 -6.25 -1.49
N LYS A 235 7.29 -6.62 -2.72
CA LYS A 235 7.19 -8.03 -3.12
C LYS A 235 8.53 -8.73 -3.03
N THR A 236 8.53 -9.89 -2.37
CA THR A 236 9.69 -10.77 -2.27
C THR A 236 9.34 -12.20 -2.61
N HIS A 237 10.31 -12.95 -3.09
CA HIS A 237 10.17 -14.38 -3.36
C HIS A 237 11.20 -15.17 -2.55
N ASP A 238 12.44 -15.22 -3.00
CA ASP A 238 13.50 -16.02 -2.41
C ASP A 238 14.68 -15.16 -1.95
N PHE A 239 15.43 -15.65 -1.00
CA PHE A 239 16.56 -14.97 -0.41
C PHE A 239 17.86 -15.74 -0.61
N ASP A 240 18.97 -15.03 -0.79
CA ASP A 240 20.32 -15.59 -0.78
C ASP A 240 20.82 -15.86 0.66
N ALA A 241 22.00 -16.46 0.81
CA ALA A 241 22.58 -16.76 2.12
C ALA A 241 22.93 -15.50 2.95
N LYS A 242 22.96 -14.32 2.32
CA LYS A 242 23.19 -13.03 3.00
C LYS A 242 21.88 -12.32 3.36
N GLY A 243 20.72 -12.89 3.00
CA GLY A 243 19.40 -12.32 3.25
C GLY A 243 18.97 -11.26 2.24
N ASN A 244 19.61 -11.16 1.07
CA ASN A 244 19.14 -10.31 0.00
C ASN A 244 18.08 -11.04 -0.85
N GLU A 245 17.10 -10.32 -1.34
CA GLU A 245 16.12 -10.84 -2.29
C GLU A 245 16.83 -11.15 -3.63
N THR A 246 16.48 -12.29 -4.26
CA THR A 246 17.28 -12.83 -5.38
C THR A 246 16.92 -12.25 -6.74
N LYS A 247 15.73 -11.64 -6.90
CA LYS A 247 15.25 -11.07 -8.16
C LYS A 247 15.35 -9.55 -8.20
N THR A 248 15.30 -8.91 -7.01
CA THR A 248 15.24 -7.46 -6.87
C THR A 248 16.36 -6.99 -5.94
N ASP A 249 17.23 -6.12 -6.42
CA ASP A 249 18.16 -5.39 -5.55
C ASP A 249 17.39 -4.36 -4.73
N TYR A 250 17.14 -4.69 -3.46
CA TYR A 250 16.35 -3.87 -2.54
C TYR A 250 17.03 -2.53 -2.20
N ARG A 251 18.35 -2.45 -2.22
CA ARG A 251 19.07 -1.18 -2.01
C ARG A 251 18.83 -0.23 -3.17
N LYS A 252 18.99 -0.72 -4.40
CA LYS A 252 18.69 0.05 -5.61
C LYS A 252 17.20 0.44 -5.66
N MET A 253 16.29 -0.48 -5.34
CA MET A 253 14.86 -0.26 -5.38
C MET A 253 14.42 0.77 -4.34
N MET A 254 14.83 0.59 -3.09
CA MET A 254 14.50 1.52 -2.02
C MET A 254 15.12 2.89 -2.20
N LYS A 255 16.30 2.98 -2.85
CA LYS A 255 16.85 4.28 -3.24
C LYS A 255 15.90 5.05 -4.16
N ILE A 256 15.29 4.40 -5.15
CA ILE A 256 14.28 5.02 -6.04
C ILE A 256 13.09 5.52 -5.22
N VAL A 257 12.59 4.71 -4.27
CA VAL A 257 11.47 5.08 -3.39
C VAL A 257 11.82 6.30 -2.54
N MET A 258 13.02 6.32 -1.96
CA MET A 258 13.47 7.41 -1.09
C MET A 258 13.77 8.70 -1.87
N ASP A 259 14.39 8.58 -3.05
CA ASP A 259 14.67 9.74 -3.93
C ASP A 259 13.36 10.43 -4.39
N ALA A 260 12.26 9.71 -4.45
CA ALA A 260 10.92 10.26 -4.71
C ALA A 260 10.29 10.96 -3.47
N ASN A 261 11.04 11.08 -2.36
CA ASN A 261 10.57 11.67 -1.10
C ASN A 261 9.34 10.95 -0.51
N TYR A 262 9.24 9.63 -0.71
CA TYR A 262 8.16 8.81 -0.17
C TYR A 262 8.46 8.42 1.29
N HIS A 263 7.53 8.70 2.19
CA HIS A 263 7.65 8.44 3.63
C HIS A 263 6.47 7.64 4.20
N GLY A 264 5.67 7.04 3.32
CA GLY A 264 4.51 6.23 3.70
C GLY A 264 4.84 4.79 4.06
N PHE A 265 3.84 3.92 3.92
CA PHE A 265 3.97 2.50 4.19
C PHE A 265 4.60 1.75 3.01
N VAL A 266 5.55 0.87 3.34
CA VAL A 266 6.13 -0.13 2.44
C VAL A 266 5.61 -1.48 2.92
N GLY A 267 4.68 -2.07 2.17
CA GLY A 267 3.97 -3.29 2.52
C GLY A 267 4.78 -4.53 2.19
N ILE A 268 5.01 -5.39 3.17
CA ILE A 268 5.62 -6.70 2.93
C ILE A 268 4.64 -7.58 2.19
N GLU A 269 5.02 -8.08 1.02
CA GLU A 269 4.26 -9.08 0.28
C GLU A 269 5.17 -10.23 -0.15
N TYR A 270 5.17 -11.31 0.64
CA TYR A 270 5.97 -12.49 0.37
C TYR A 270 5.19 -13.53 -0.44
N GLU A 271 5.75 -13.94 -1.57
CA GLU A 271 5.21 -14.97 -2.48
C GLU A 271 6.23 -16.06 -2.84
N GLY A 272 7.25 -16.22 -2.02
CA GLY A 272 8.28 -17.23 -2.25
C GLY A 272 7.82 -18.67 -2.02
N SER A 273 8.67 -19.60 -2.41
CA SER A 273 8.40 -21.03 -2.29
C SER A 273 9.45 -21.79 -1.48
N LYS A 274 10.60 -21.19 -1.21
CA LYS A 274 11.68 -21.86 -0.46
C LYS A 274 11.53 -21.72 1.04
N LEU A 275 10.95 -20.62 1.51
CA LEU A 275 10.66 -20.41 2.93
C LEU A 275 9.16 -20.61 3.20
N SER A 276 8.83 -20.89 4.45
CA SER A 276 7.44 -20.79 4.90
C SER A 276 6.95 -19.34 4.82
N GLU A 277 5.62 -19.13 4.76
CA GLU A 277 5.05 -17.77 4.79
C GLU A 277 5.57 -16.95 5.98
N PRO A 278 5.56 -17.47 7.23
CA PRO A 278 6.11 -16.73 8.37
C PRO A 278 7.60 -16.41 8.23
N ASP A 279 8.41 -17.33 7.73
CA ASP A 279 9.85 -17.10 7.59
C ASP A 279 10.17 -16.13 6.47
N GLY A 280 9.42 -16.18 5.37
CA GLY A 280 9.52 -15.22 4.27
C GLY A 280 9.15 -13.81 4.70
N ILE A 281 8.08 -13.65 5.51
CA ILE A 281 7.70 -12.35 6.10
C ILE A 281 8.84 -11.82 6.99
N ARG A 282 9.40 -12.66 7.87
CA ARG A 282 10.51 -12.25 8.74
C ARG A 282 11.77 -11.86 7.93
N ALA A 283 12.08 -12.62 6.87
CA ALA A 283 13.19 -12.32 5.99
C ALA A 283 13.01 -10.98 5.26
N THR A 284 11.82 -10.72 4.72
CA THR A 284 11.48 -9.45 4.06
C THR A 284 11.56 -8.28 5.04
N LYS A 285 10.99 -8.44 6.24
CA LYS A 285 11.06 -7.41 7.29
C LYS A 285 12.51 -7.07 7.64
N LYS A 286 13.33 -8.09 7.88
CA LYS A 286 14.75 -7.91 8.19
C LYS A 286 15.49 -7.17 7.08
N LEU A 287 15.22 -7.52 5.82
CA LEU A 287 15.82 -6.85 4.65
C LEU A 287 15.43 -5.37 4.60
N LEU A 288 14.14 -5.05 4.75
CA LEU A 288 13.65 -3.66 4.77
C LEU A 288 14.23 -2.86 5.95
N GLU A 289 14.32 -3.45 7.14
CA GLU A 289 14.93 -2.80 8.32
C GLU A 289 16.42 -2.55 8.10
N THR A 290 17.15 -3.50 7.50
CA THR A 290 18.58 -3.36 7.18
C THR A 290 18.78 -2.20 6.19
N VAL A 291 18.04 -2.19 5.09
CA VAL A 291 18.11 -1.13 4.08
C VAL A 291 17.73 0.24 4.68
N ARG A 292 16.71 0.29 5.53
CA ARG A 292 16.33 1.52 6.21
C ARG A 292 17.42 2.07 7.13
N MET A 293 18.15 1.20 7.83
CA MET A 293 19.27 1.61 8.67
C MET A 293 20.45 2.12 7.83
N GLU A 294 20.76 1.47 6.71
CA GLU A 294 21.82 1.88 5.79
C GLU A 294 21.57 3.29 5.19
N PHE A 295 20.29 3.64 4.91
CA PHE A 295 19.93 4.97 4.41
C PHE A 295 19.77 6.04 5.51
N ALA A 296 19.70 5.66 6.78
CA ALA A 296 19.59 6.59 7.90
C ALA A 296 20.95 7.00 8.48
N SER A 297 22.03 6.29 8.09
CA SER A 297 23.43 6.55 8.46
C SER A 297 24.05 7.58 7.53
#